data_c372436b1fb094cd51d8fbb81c36ea99
#
_entry.id   c372436b1fb094cd51d8fbb81c36ea99
#
_cell.length_a   1.000
_cell.length_b   1.000
_cell.length_c   1.000
_cell.angle_alpha   90.00
_cell.angle_beta   90.00
_cell.angle_gamma   90.00
#
_symmetry.space_group_name_H-M   'P 1'
#
loop_
_entity.id
_entity.type
_entity.pdbx_description
1 polymer ?
#
loop_
_entity_poly.entity_id
_entity_poly.type
_entity_poly.pdbx_seq_one_letter_code
_entity_poly.pdbx_strand_id
1 'polypeptide(L)'
;MIASSNGNLPVACRDCLAVWEGIRPRCRTCGSVRLVSHPRLLDLTVAHIDCDAFYATIEKRDRPELMALPVIVGGGKRGVVSTCCYVARTYGVRSAMPMFKALKLCPDAVVIKGRMDLYVEEGRRIRAMMQSLTPLVEPV
;
A
#
# COMPACT_ATOMS: atom_id res chain seq x y z
N MET A 1 -33.15 21.88 -3.56
CA MET A 1 -33.43 21.40 -2.19
C MET A 1 -32.98 19.95 -2.13
N ILE A 2 -31.80 19.69 -1.60
CA ILE A 2 -31.25 18.34 -1.42
C ILE A 2 -31.74 17.89 -0.06
N ALA A 3 -32.70 16.96 -0.05
CA ALA A 3 -33.24 16.39 1.18
C ALA A 3 -32.10 15.62 1.90
N SER A 4 -31.76 16.09 3.09
CA SER A 4 -30.83 15.42 4.01
C SER A 4 -31.49 14.16 4.57
N SER A 5 -31.34 13.02 3.91
CA SER A 5 -31.69 11.72 4.46
C SER A 5 -30.49 11.17 5.30
N ASN A 6 -30.29 11.80 6.47
CA ASN A 6 -29.18 11.44 7.37
C ASN A 6 -29.40 10.12 8.16
N GLY A 7 -30.36 9.28 7.80
CA GLY A 7 -30.76 8.12 8.62
C GLY A 7 -30.26 6.75 8.17
N ASN A 8 -30.00 6.55 6.89
CA ASN A 8 -29.87 5.19 6.34
C ASN A 8 -28.71 5.01 5.34
N LEU A 9 -27.53 5.55 5.66
CA LEU A 9 -26.35 5.32 4.82
C LEU A 9 -25.77 3.93 5.08
N PRO A 10 -25.34 3.19 4.02
CA PRO A 10 -24.57 1.98 4.18
C PRO A 10 -23.24 2.27 4.86
N VAL A 11 -22.89 1.46 5.83
CA VAL A 11 -21.66 1.56 6.61
C VAL A 11 -20.93 0.24 6.54
N ALA A 12 -19.62 0.25 6.33
CA ALA A 12 -18.75 -0.92 6.39
C ALA A 12 -17.66 -0.75 7.45
N CYS A 13 -17.38 -1.81 8.17
CA CYS A 13 -16.23 -1.90 9.05
C CYS A 13 -14.99 -2.27 8.25
N ARG A 14 -13.91 -1.49 8.35
CA ARG A 14 -12.65 -1.75 7.64
C ARG A 14 -11.83 -2.90 8.24
N ASP A 15 -12.18 -3.38 9.44
CA ASP A 15 -11.43 -4.43 10.11
C ASP A 15 -12.08 -5.82 9.98
N CYS A 16 -13.40 -5.92 10.12
CA CYS A 16 -14.11 -7.21 10.02
C CYS A 16 -15.03 -7.33 8.81
N LEU A 17 -15.10 -6.29 7.96
CA LEU A 17 -15.91 -6.21 6.74
C LEU A 17 -17.43 -6.34 6.95
N ALA A 18 -17.91 -6.29 8.19
CA ALA A 18 -19.35 -6.26 8.46
C ALA A 18 -19.97 -4.99 7.86
N VAL A 19 -21.13 -5.16 7.20
CA VAL A 19 -21.88 -4.08 6.55
C VAL A 19 -23.25 -3.95 7.21
N TRP A 20 -23.73 -2.71 7.40
CA TRP A 20 -25.06 -2.41 7.93
C TRP A 20 -25.53 -1.01 7.48
N GLU A 21 -26.76 -0.69 7.75
CA GLU A 21 -27.32 0.64 7.54
C GLU A 21 -27.32 1.48 8.83
N GLY A 22 -27.08 2.78 8.67
CA GLY A 22 -27.10 3.76 9.77
C GLY A 22 -25.76 3.95 10.47
N ILE A 23 -25.41 5.22 10.67
CA ILE A 23 -24.14 5.65 11.26
C ILE A 23 -24.10 5.30 12.75
N ARG A 24 -22.97 4.75 13.21
CA ARG A 24 -22.69 4.38 14.61
C ARG A 24 -21.24 4.71 14.94
N PRO A 25 -20.91 4.93 16.22
CA PRO A 25 -19.55 5.23 16.62
C PRO A 25 -18.59 4.02 16.54
N ARG A 26 -19.14 2.78 16.61
CA ARG A 26 -18.36 1.54 16.62
C ARG A 26 -19.06 0.42 15.87
N CYS A 27 -18.26 -0.49 15.33
CA CYS A 27 -18.74 -1.75 14.76
C CYS A 27 -19.34 -2.65 15.85
N ARG A 28 -20.53 -3.20 15.59
CA ARG A 28 -21.19 -4.13 16.54
C ARG A 28 -20.51 -5.50 16.58
N THR A 29 -19.84 -5.88 15.51
CA THR A 29 -19.22 -7.20 15.36
C THR A 29 -17.87 -7.28 16.05
N CYS A 30 -17.00 -6.25 15.87
CA CYS A 30 -15.63 -6.29 16.36
C CYS A 30 -15.23 -5.10 17.26
N GLY A 31 -16.13 -4.14 17.51
CA GLY A 31 -15.87 -2.97 18.35
C GLY A 31 -15.03 -1.86 17.68
N SER A 32 -14.54 -2.06 16.45
CA SER A 32 -13.69 -1.12 15.75
C SER A 32 -14.37 0.22 15.52
N VAL A 33 -13.57 1.30 15.59
CA VAL A 33 -13.96 2.66 15.19
C VAL A 33 -13.65 2.96 13.71
N ARG A 34 -12.95 2.04 13.01
CA ARG A 34 -12.54 2.21 11.60
C ARG A 34 -13.71 1.90 10.67
N LEU A 35 -14.64 2.83 10.63
CA LEU A 35 -15.86 2.72 9.82
C LEU A 35 -15.77 3.63 8.60
N VAL A 36 -16.40 3.20 7.52
CA VAL A 36 -16.59 4.00 6.30
C VAL A 36 -18.06 3.98 5.94
N SER A 37 -18.60 5.12 5.56
CA SER A 37 -19.97 5.24 5.04
C SER A 37 -20.00 6.16 3.83
N HIS A 38 -20.77 5.75 2.83
CA HIS A 38 -20.99 6.55 1.62
C HIS A 38 -22.30 6.10 0.95
N PRO A 39 -23.11 6.97 0.37
CA PRO A 39 -24.37 6.58 -0.28
C PRO A 39 -24.21 5.49 -1.33
N ARG A 40 -23.08 5.48 -2.03
CA ARG A 40 -22.74 4.51 -3.07
C ARG A 40 -21.75 3.43 -2.62
N LEU A 41 -21.63 3.19 -1.32
CA LEU A 41 -20.62 2.25 -0.78
C LEU A 41 -20.74 0.86 -1.39
N LEU A 42 -21.97 0.39 -1.62
CA LEU A 42 -22.25 -0.95 -2.14
C LEU A 42 -22.35 -0.99 -3.68
N ASP A 43 -22.31 0.18 -4.33
CA ASP A 43 -22.34 0.29 -5.79
C ASP A 43 -20.93 0.34 -6.41
N LEU A 44 -19.88 0.32 -5.58
CA LEU A 44 -18.51 0.40 -6.04
C LEU A 44 -18.12 -0.92 -6.72
N THR A 45 -17.71 -0.82 -7.99
CA THR A 45 -17.35 -1.97 -8.83
C THR A 45 -15.88 -1.99 -9.23
N VAL A 46 -15.12 -0.94 -8.89
CA VAL A 46 -13.70 -0.81 -9.22
C VAL A 46 -12.87 -0.73 -7.95
N ALA A 47 -11.87 -1.58 -7.84
CA ALA A 47 -10.85 -1.54 -6.79
C ALA A 47 -9.51 -1.08 -7.37
N HIS A 48 -8.88 -0.08 -6.73
CA HIS A 48 -7.49 0.27 -6.98
C HIS A 48 -6.62 -0.37 -5.90
N ILE A 49 -5.65 -1.17 -6.33
CA ILE A 49 -4.72 -1.86 -5.43
C ILE A 49 -3.31 -1.39 -5.78
N ASP A 50 -2.61 -0.80 -4.81
CA ASP A 50 -1.20 -0.44 -4.89
C ASP A 50 -0.37 -1.27 -3.92
N CYS A 51 0.76 -1.77 -4.39
CA CYS A 51 1.69 -2.54 -3.58
C CYS A 51 2.69 -1.60 -2.91
N ASP A 52 2.47 -1.30 -1.64
CA ASP A 52 3.29 -0.37 -0.85
C ASP A 52 4.77 -0.68 -0.91
N ALA A 53 5.56 0.30 -1.42
CA ALA A 53 7.02 0.22 -1.52
C ALA A 53 7.49 -1.13 -2.09
N PHE A 54 6.87 -1.61 -3.15
CA PHE A 54 6.88 -2.98 -3.67
C PHE A 54 8.26 -3.67 -3.60
N TYR A 55 9.27 -3.10 -4.24
CA TYR A 55 10.63 -3.70 -4.23
C TYR A 55 11.22 -3.78 -2.82
N ALA A 56 11.10 -2.71 -2.03
CA ALA A 56 11.63 -2.71 -0.67
C ALA A 56 10.88 -3.67 0.25
N THR A 57 9.59 -3.89 0.02
CA THR A 57 8.79 -4.86 0.76
C THR A 57 9.23 -6.29 0.46
N ILE A 58 9.50 -6.63 -0.82
CA ILE A 58 10.05 -7.94 -1.21
C ILE A 58 11.43 -8.16 -0.57
N GLU A 59 12.31 -7.15 -0.60
CA GLU A 59 13.64 -7.26 0.01
C GLU A 59 13.57 -7.51 1.51
N LYS A 60 12.66 -6.86 2.22
CA LYS A 60 12.44 -7.06 3.65
C LYS A 60 11.78 -8.41 3.97
N ARG A 61 10.85 -8.87 3.13
CA ARG A 61 10.23 -10.20 3.26
C ARG A 61 11.29 -11.31 3.19
N ASP A 62 12.18 -11.22 2.20
CA ASP A 62 13.20 -12.24 1.95
C ASP A 62 14.37 -12.15 2.94
N ARG A 63 14.55 -11.00 3.59
CA ARG A 63 15.60 -10.71 4.56
C ARG A 63 15.02 -10.06 5.81
N PRO A 64 14.51 -10.88 6.76
CA PRO A 64 13.85 -10.38 7.97
C PRO A 64 14.72 -9.46 8.84
N GLU A 65 16.03 -9.58 8.78
CA GLU A 65 16.98 -8.70 9.47
C GLU A 65 16.88 -7.23 9.03
N LEU A 66 16.30 -6.98 7.85
CA LEU A 66 16.07 -5.63 7.34
C LEU A 66 14.78 -4.97 7.84
N MET A 67 13.92 -5.69 8.56
CA MET A 67 12.58 -5.22 8.91
C MET A 67 12.58 -3.86 9.62
N ALA A 68 13.50 -3.66 10.59
CA ALA A 68 13.60 -2.43 11.37
C ALA A 68 14.50 -1.37 10.70
N LEU A 69 15.24 -1.72 9.65
CA LEU A 69 16.24 -0.84 9.04
C LEU A 69 15.64 0.02 7.91
N PRO A 70 16.18 1.21 7.66
CA PRO A 70 15.88 1.99 6.48
C PRO A 70 16.49 1.30 5.26
N VAL A 71 15.63 0.91 4.29
CA VAL A 71 16.03 0.21 3.07
C VAL A 71 15.73 1.08 1.86
N ILE A 72 16.71 1.21 0.98
CA ILE A 72 16.61 1.89 -0.31
C ILE A 72 16.96 0.87 -1.41
N VAL A 73 16.07 0.68 -2.36
CA VAL A 73 16.36 -0.09 -3.57
C VAL A 73 16.68 0.89 -4.69
N GLY A 74 17.83 0.71 -5.34
CA GLY A 74 18.23 1.63 -6.41
C GLY A 74 19.60 1.31 -7.02
N GLY A 75 19.97 2.12 -7.99
CA GLY A 75 21.29 2.06 -8.64
C GLY A 75 22.40 2.64 -7.76
N GLY A 76 23.67 2.38 -8.16
CA GLY A 76 24.84 2.85 -7.42
C GLY A 76 24.91 4.37 -7.18
N LYS A 77 26.04 4.89 -6.70
CA LYS A 77 26.23 6.29 -6.26
C LYS A 77 25.72 7.38 -7.21
N ARG A 78 25.74 7.14 -8.54
CA ARG A 78 25.24 8.05 -9.57
C ARG A 78 23.79 7.75 -10.02
N GLY A 79 23.16 6.70 -9.46
CA GLY A 79 21.79 6.31 -9.78
C GLY A 79 20.75 7.08 -8.99
N VAL A 80 19.50 6.63 -9.13
CA VAL A 80 18.35 7.15 -8.41
C VAL A 80 17.75 6.07 -7.51
N VAL A 81 16.98 6.50 -6.54
CA VAL A 81 16.12 5.65 -5.72
C VAL A 81 14.99 5.11 -6.59
N SER A 82 14.95 3.80 -6.81
CA SER A 82 13.80 3.16 -7.46
C SER A 82 12.62 3.08 -6.51
N THR A 83 12.85 2.61 -5.28
CA THR A 83 11.88 2.66 -4.18
C THR A 83 12.61 2.69 -2.83
N CYS A 84 11.90 3.07 -1.78
CA CYS A 84 12.42 3.02 -0.42
C CYS A 84 11.31 2.61 0.55
N CYS A 85 11.68 1.91 1.62
CA CYS A 85 10.74 1.48 2.63
C CYS A 85 10.23 2.66 3.48
N TYR A 86 9.16 2.43 4.25
CA TYR A 86 8.56 3.47 5.08
C TYR A 86 9.54 4.04 6.12
N VAL A 87 10.43 3.21 6.71
CA VAL A 87 11.47 3.70 7.61
C VAL A 87 12.37 4.73 6.91
N ALA A 88 12.84 4.45 5.68
CA ALA A 88 13.65 5.41 4.93
C ALA A 88 12.85 6.67 4.55
N ARG A 89 11.53 6.55 4.30
CA ARG A 89 10.66 7.70 4.00
C ARG A 89 10.52 8.67 5.17
N THR A 90 10.64 8.22 6.44
CA THR A 90 10.61 9.12 7.60
C THR A 90 11.80 10.08 7.62
N TYR A 91 12.93 9.70 7.01
CA TYR A 91 14.10 10.57 6.82
C TYR A 91 13.99 11.51 5.60
N GLY A 92 12.86 11.47 4.88
CA GLY A 92 12.63 12.31 3.71
C GLY A 92 13.09 11.70 2.39
N VAL A 93 13.52 10.43 2.36
CA VAL A 93 13.88 9.73 1.11
C VAL A 93 12.62 9.47 0.27
N ARG A 94 12.72 9.66 -1.06
CA ARG A 94 11.62 9.47 -2.01
C ARG A 94 12.12 8.78 -3.27
N SER A 95 11.21 8.10 -3.98
CA SER A 95 11.48 7.55 -5.32
C SER A 95 11.93 8.66 -6.28
N ALA A 96 12.71 8.29 -7.28
CA ALA A 96 13.37 9.17 -8.26
C ALA A 96 14.40 10.15 -7.66
N MET A 97 14.61 10.18 -6.35
CA MET A 97 15.64 11.02 -5.73
C MET A 97 17.04 10.52 -6.13
N PRO A 98 17.99 11.41 -6.44
CA PRO A 98 19.39 11.04 -6.64
C PRO A 98 19.96 10.32 -5.41
N MET A 99 20.67 9.20 -5.60
CA MET A 99 21.17 8.37 -4.51
C MET A 99 22.06 9.14 -3.53
N PHE A 100 22.93 10.02 -4.03
CA PHE A 100 23.79 10.83 -3.17
C PHE A 100 23.00 11.75 -2.23
N LYS A 101 21.83 12.24 -2.70
CA LYS A 101 20.94 13.08 -1.88
C LYS A 101 20.18 12.22 -0.85
N ALA A 102 19.72 11.04 -1.27
CA ALA A 102 19.05 10.08 -0.37
C ALA A 102 19.97 9.66 0.79
N LEU A 103 21.24 9.36 0.50
CA LEU A 103 22.24 8.98 1.51
C LEU A 103 22.66 10.14 2.42
N LYS A 104 22.52 11.39 1.98
CA LYS A 104 22.69 12.55 2.89
C LYS A 104 21.56 12.66 3.90
N LEU A 105 20.33 12.31 3.49
CA LEU A 105 19.15 12.33 4.36
C LEU A 105 19.10 11.13 5.30
N CYS A 106 19.54 9.97 4.86
CA CYS A 106 19.53 8.73 5.61
C CYS A 106 20.88 7.99 5.42
N PRO A 107 21.94 8.39 6.17
CA PRO A 107 23.28 7.83 6.03
C PRO A 107 23.35 6.34 6.34
N ASP A 108 22.52 5.87 7.28
CA ASP A 108 22.49 4.48 7.74
C ASP A 108 21.59 3.58 6.89
N ALA A 109 21.11 4.06 5.75
CA ALA A 109 20.25 3.28 4.88
C ALA A 109 20.99 2.10 4.26
N VAL A 110 20.38 0.93 4.32
CA VAL A 110 20.82 -0.25 3.57
C VAL A 110 20.43 -0.07 2.11
N VAL A 111 21.42 0.12 1.25
CA VAL A 111 21.21 0.26 -0.21
C VAL A 111 21.30 -1.10 -0.88
N ILE A 112 20.26 -1.46 -1.60
CA ILE A 112 20.13 -2.73 -2.29
C ILE A 112 20.02 -2.49 -3.79
N LYS A 113 20.83 -3.21 -4.58
CA LYS A 113 20.66 -3.26 -6.02
C LYS A 113 19.39 -4.05 -6.35
N GLY A 114 18.51 -3.46 -7.17
CA GLY A 114 17.23 -4.10 -7.53
C GLY A 114 17.41 -5.46 -8.22
N ARG A 115 16.62 -6.44 -7.79
CA ARG A 115 16.51 -7.79 -8.37
C ARG A 115 15.31 -7.84 -9.30
N MET A 116 15.42 -7.23 -10.48
CA MET A 116 14.27 -7.00 -11.38
C MET A 116 13.55 -8.29 -11.79
N ASP A 117 14.29 -9.38 -12.03
CA ASP A 117 13.68 -10.67 -12.39
C ASP A 117 12.73 -11.17 -11.30
N LEU A 118 13.16 -11.09 -10.04
CA LEU A 118 12.34 -11.44 -8.88
C LEU A 118 11.10 -10.53 -8.76
N TYR A 119 11.26 -9.23 -8.96
CA TYR A 119 10.14 -8.29 -8.85
C TYR A 119 9.10 -8.52 -9.94
N VAL A 120 9.55 -8.87 -11.15
CA VAL A 120 8.66 -9.25 -12.26
C VAL A 120 7.90 -10.54 -11.94
N GLU A 121 8.57 -11.54 -11.37
CA GLU A 121 7.95 -12.79 -10.96
C GLU A 121 6.87 -12.57 -9.89
N GLU A 122 7.19 -11.82 -8.84
CA GLU A 122 6.23 -11.48 -7.79
C GLU A 122 5.05 -10.64 -8.31
N GLY A 123 5.31 -9.72 -9.23
CA GLY A 123 4.24 -8.97 -9.89
C GLY A 123 3.29 -9.87 -10.69
N ARG A 124 3.81 -10.88 -11.38
CA ARG A 124 2.99 -11.89 -12.09
C ARG A 124 2.15 -12.72 -11.11
N ARG A 125 2.72 -13.11 -9.96
CA ARG A 125 1.98 -13.85 -8.92
C ARG A 125 0.81 -13.02 -8.36
N ILE A 126 1.04 -11.74 -8.05
CA ILE A 126 0.00 -10.85 -7.56
C ILE A 126 -1.10 -10.67 -8.62
N ARG A 127 -0.71 -10.46 -9.88
CA ARG A 127 -1.67 -10.37 -11.00
C ARG A 127 -2.51 -11.62 -11.14
N ALA A 128 -1.90 -12.81 -11.08
CA ALA A 128 -2.64 -14.07 -11.15
C ALA A 128 -3.63 -14.23 -10.00
N MET A 129 -3.26 -13.79 -8.80
CA MET A 129 -4.16 -13.76 -7.65
C MET A 129 -5.35 -12.82 -7.88
N MET A 130 -5.13 -11.61 -8.42
CA MET A 130 -6.20 -10.69 -8.77
C MET A 130 -7.13 -11.29 -9.83
N GLN A 131 -6.55 -11.93 -10.86
CA GLN A 131 -7.31 -12.58 -11.94
C GLN A 131 -8.13 -13.77 -11.48
N SER A 132 -7.78 -14.40 -10.36
CA SER A 132 -8.63 -15.46 -9.77
C SER A 132 -9.91 -14.91 -9.14
N LEU A 133 -9.95 -13.61 -8.82
CA LEU A 133 -11.13 -12.94 -8.25
C LEU A 133 -12.01 -12.30 -9.32
N THR A 134 -11.41 -11.81 -10.40
CA THR A 134 -12.13 -11.18 -11.52
C THR A 134 -11.30 -11.25 -12.80
N PRO A 135 -11.91 -11.51 -13.97
CA PRO A 135 -11.19 -11.45 -15.25
C PRO A 135 -10.81 -10.01 -15.66
N LEU A 136 -11.47 -9.00 -15.07
CA LEU A 136 -11.29 -7.60 -15.41
C LEU A 136 -10.15 -6.98 -14.58
N VAL A 137 -8.91 -7.39 -14.87
CA VAL A 137 -7.70 -6.85 -14.24
C VAL A 137 -6.93 -6.05 -15.28
N GLU A 138 -6.81 -4.74 -15.06
CA GLU A 138 -5.98 -3.85 -15.86
C GLU A 138 -4.65 -3.63 -15.11
N PRO A 139 -3.51 -4.06 -15.67
CA PRO A 139 -2.20 -3.75 -15.10
C PRO A 139 -1.84 -2.30 -15.44
N VAL A 140 -1.42 -1.54 -14.45
CA VAL A 140 -0.87 -0.18 -14.57
C VAL A 140 0.64 -0.25 -14.70
#